data_052c68b00512fb476f98342d61e0bd73
#
_entry.id   052c68b00512fb476f98342d61e0bd73
#
_cell.length_a   1.000
_cell.length_b   1.000
_cell.length_c   1.000
_cell.angle_alpha   90.00
_cell.angle_beta   90.00
_cell.angle_gamma   90.00
#
_symmetry.space_group_name_H-M   'P 1'
#
loop_
_entity.id
_entity.type
_entity.pdbx_description
1 polymer ?
#
loop_
_entity_poly.entity_id
_entity_poly.type
_entity_poly.pdbx_seq_one_letter_code
_entity_poly.pdbx_strand_id
1 'polypeptide(L)'
;ATGQLTITATLQNSNLSKNEQGFLEIAITGRGNFIQINAPAVQWPVGVEGFEPVVKDEIDKTKSPLTGRRIFRYPFVCASAGTYKIAPVNFSFYNTDSNNYTATATKDIQFSVSNEDKKKLFVAEHKTSIAEKSEKAARVAGGIVVLLVLLILLYWIFIRKEDVTTIPVSQEPAKPTVEELLLPVQLLTSGEDKQFYTA
;
A
#
# COMPACT_ATOMS: atom_id res chain seq x y z
N ALA A 1 23.11 34.60 -9.34
CA ALA A 1 21.69 34.78 -9.62
C ALA A 1 21.33 36.25 -9.76
N THR A 2 20.31 36.57 -10.56
CA THR A 2 19.86 37.93 -10.81
C THR A 2 18.34 37.98 -10.71
N GLY A 3 17.80 39.00 -10.01
CA GLY A 3 16.35 39.18 -9.86
C GLY A 3 15.95 39.78 -8.51
N GLN A 4 14.68 39.55 -8.13
CA GLN A 4 14.15 39.77 -6.79
C GLN A 4 13.83 38.41 -6.17
N LEU A 5 14.68 37.94 -5.29
CA LEU A 5 14.67 36.57 -4.80
C LEU A 5 14.64 36.53 -3.26
N THR A 6 13.96 35.57 -2.72
CA THR A 6 13.93 35.25 -1.29
C THR A 6 14.25 33.77 -1.10
N ILE A 7 14.89 33.43 0.04
CA ILE A 7 15.22 32.08 0.41
C ILE A 7 14.43 31.63 1.65
N THR A 8 13.91 30.44 1.65
CA THR A 8 13.29 29.78 2.81
C THR A 8 13.81 28.37 2.95
N ALA A 9 13.87 27.86 4.17
CA ALA A 9 14.20 26.46 4.43
C ALA A 9 13.19 25.83 5.39
N THR A 10 12.79 24.60 5.10
CA THR A 10 11.84 23.83 5.89
C THR A 10 12.27 22.38 5.98
N LEU A 11 11.98 21.73 7.10
CA LEU A 11 12.09 20.27 7.23
C LEU A 11 10.76 19.62 6.95
N GLN A 12 10.78 18.52 6.21
CA GLN A 12 9.58 17.72 5.99
C GLN A 12 9.07 17.10 7.30
N ASN A 13 10.00 16.73 8.20
CA ASN A 13 9.70 16.15 9.50
C ASN A 13 10.71 16.64 10.53
N SER A 14 10.25 17.21 11.65
CA SER A 14 11.11 17.71 12.73
C SER A 14 11.43 16.65 13.79
N ASN A 15 10.79 15.49 13.75
CA ASN A 15 11.03 14.36 14.63
C ASN A 15 11.36 13.11 13.79
N LEU A 16 12.61 12.69 13.87
CA LEU A 16 13.14 11.56 13.13
C LEU A 16 13.54 10.44 14.08
N SER A 17 13.65 9.23 13.56
CA SER A 17 14.29 8.11 14.23
C SER A 17 15.74 8.01 13.79
N LYS A 18 16.59 7.39 14.62
CA LYS A 18 17.97 7.07 14.26
C LYS A 18 18.02 6.31 12.92
N ASN A 19 18.93 6.73 12.04
CA ASN A 19 19.10 6.20 10.68
C ASN A 19 17.86 6.35 9.75
N GLU A 20 16.84 7.12 10.18
CA GLU A 20 15.74 7.50 9.30
C GLU A 20 16.21 8.62 8.35
N GLN A 21 15.81 8.52 7.08
CA GLN A 21 16.08 9.55 6.10
C GLN A 21 15.15 10.74 6.32
N GLY A 22 15.77 11.91 6.57
CA GLY A 22 15.10 13.21 6.60
C GLY A 22 15.29 13.98 5.29
N PHE A 23 14.50 15.04 5.10
CA PHE A 23 14.60 15.93 3.96
C PHE A 23 14.56 17.39 4.41
N LEU A 24 15.60 18.12 4.03
CA LEU A 24 15.63 19.60 4.13
C LEU A 24 15.24 20.16 2.76
N GLU A 25 14.21 20.96 2.71
CA GLU A 25 13.78 21.66 1.51
C GLU A 25 14.17 23.13 1.59
N ILE A 26 14.96 23.60 0.61
CA ILE A 26 15.34 25.00 0.46
C ILE A 26 14.66 25.51 -0.80
N ALA A 27 13.80 26.51 -0.65
CA ALA A 27 13.09 27.13 -1.77
C ALA A 27 13.58 28.56 -1.99
N ILE A 28 13.97 28.86 -3.22
CA ILE A 28 14.29 30.22 -3.68
C ILE A 28 13.12 30.67 -4.55
N THR A 29 12.42 31.70 -4.10
CA THR A 29 11.17 32.19 -4.69
C THR A 29 11.31 33.64 -5.12
N GLY A 30 10.63 34.02 -6.21
CA GLY A 30 10.62 35.40 -6.65
C GLY A 30 10.49 35.54 -8.15
N ARG A 31 11.15 36.56 -8.69
CA ARG A 31 11.24 36.83 -10.13
C ARG A 31 12.69 37.06 -10.56
N GLY A 32 13.11 36.46 -11.68
CA GLY A 32 14.50 36.58 -12.13
C GLY A 32 14.97 35.39 -12.94
N ASN A 33 16.29 35.20 -13.00
CA ASN A 33 16.92 34.11 -13.72
C ASN A 33 17.14 32.91 -12.80
N PHE A 34 16.18 32.00 -12.74
CA PHE A 34 16.24 30.78 -11.93
C PHE A 34 17.27 29.77 -12.42
N ILE A 35 17.56 29.74 -13.73
CA ILE A 35 18.46 28.72 -14.35
C ILE A 35 19.88 28.85 -13.78
N GLN A 36 20.32 30.06 -13.43
CA GLN A 36 21.64 30.33 -12.87
C GLN A 36 21.72 30.19 -11.34
N ILE A 37 20.68 29.70 -10.68
CA ILE A 37 20.69 29.45 -9.26
C ILE A 37 21.29 28.08 -8.99
N ASN A 38 22.48 28.02 -8.42
CA ASN A 38 23.10 26.79 -7.95
C ASN A 38 22.53 26.39 -6.59
N ALA A 39 22.68 25.12 -6.26
CA ALA A 39 22.27 24.58 -4.96
C ALA A 39 23.00 25.29 -3.81
N PRO A 40 22.29 25.89 -2.84
CA PRO A 40 22.92 26.54 -1.68
C PRO A 40 23.69 25.53 -0.83
N ALA A 41 24.87 25.90 -0.39
CA ALA A 41 25.67 25.06 0.51
C ALA A 41 25.02 24.99 1.89
N VAL A 42 24.76 23.80 2.38
CA VAL A 42 24.21 23.51 3.71
C VAL A 42 25.36 23.10 4.63
N GLN A 43 25.49 23.77 5.77
CA GLN A 43 26.43 23.37 6.83
C GLN A 43 25.73 22.39 7.79
N TRP A 44 26.02 21.11 7.58
CA TRP A 44 25.43 20.06 8.40
C TRP A 44 26.09 20.00 9.78
N PRO A 45 25.32 19.84 10.87
CA PRO A 45 25.89 19.67 12.21
C PRO A 45 26.59 18.31 12.34
N VAL A 46 27.50 18.20 13.31
CA VAL A 46 28.19 16.94 13.61
C VAL A 46 27.20 15.84 13.89
N GLY A 47 27.39 14.67 13.25
CA GLY A 47 26.49 13.52 13.36
C GLY A 47 25.33 13.50 12.38
N VAL A 48 25.24 14.48 11.49
CA VAL A 48 24.31 14.52 10.37
C VAL A 48 25.08 14.38 9.07
N GLU A 49 24.72 13.41 8.26
CA GLU A 49 25.25 13.20 6.92
C GLU A 49 24.22 13.65 5.89
N GLY A 50 24.56 14.69 5.13
CA GLY A 50 23.72 15.24 4.06
C GLY A 50 24.20 14.78 2.70
N PHE A 51 23.26 14.63 1.77
CA PHE A 51 23.51 14.17 0.39
C PHE A 51 23.18 15.27 -0.62
N GLU A 52 23.58 15.06 -1.88
CA GLU A 52 23.29 15.97 -2.97
C GLU A 52 21.79 16.21 -3.14
N PRO A 53 21.37 17.46 -3.40
CA PRO A 53 19.96 17.78 -3.51
C PRO A 53 19.35 17.38 -4.84
N VAL A 54 18.08 17.01 -4.78
CA VAL A 54 17.23 16.93 -5.97
C VAL A 54 16.63 18.31 -6.23
N VAL A 55 16.71 18.77 -7.48
CA VAL A 55 16.22 20.10 -7.90
C VAL A 55 14.85 19.96 -8.56
N LYS A 56 13.90 20.81 -8.16
CA LYS A 56 12.58 20.94 -8.77
C LYS A 56 12.31 22.39 -9.10
N ASP A 57 11.94 22.69 -10.34
CA ASP A 57 11.57 24.01 -10.80
C ASP A 57 10.04 24.12 -10.94
N GLU A 58 9.47 25.14 -10.32
CA GLU A 58 8.06 25.54 -10.47
C GLU A 58 8.03 27.01 -10.94
N ILE A 59 8.28 27.19 -12.25
CA ILE A 59 8.52 28.48 -12.88
C ILE A 59 7.47 28.75 -13.94
N ASP A 60 6.84 29.92 -13.84
CA ASP A 60 5.95 30.43 -14.89
C ASP A 60 6.80 31.01 -16.03
N LYS A 61 6.89 30.27 -17.13
CA LYS A 61 7.66 30.64 -18.31
C LYS A 61 6.94 31.62 -19.24
N THR A 62 5.70 31.94 -18.94
CA THR A 62 4.91 32.91 -19.74
C THR A 62 5.22 34.36 -19.36
N LYS A 63 5.89 34.57 -18.21
CA LYS A 63 6.24 35.90 -17.70
C LYS A 63 7.68 36.27 -17.99
N SER A 64 7.92 37.55 -18.20
CA SER A 64 9.27 38.14 -18.31
C SER A 64 9.37 39.33 -17.36
N PRO A 65 10.30 39.32 -16.37
CA PRO A 65 11.17 38.22 -15.98
C PRO A 65 10.41 37.00 -15.48
N LEU A 66 11.04 35.82 -15.55
CA LEU A 66 10.49 34.54 -15.05
C LEU A 66 10.07 34.70 -13.58
N THR A 67 8.92 34.15 -13.23
CA THR A 67 8.39 34.17 -11.86
C THR A 67 8.10 32.76 -11.38
N GLY A 68 8.42 32.46 -10.12
CA GLY A 68 8.20 31.14 -9.58
C GLY A 68 9.12 30.81 -8.43
N ARG A 69 9.45 29.52 -8.31
CA ARG A 69 10.38 29.04 -7.31
C ARG A 69 11.24 27.88 -7.82
N ARG A 70 12.47 27.82 -7.36
CA ARG A 70 13.41 26.70 -7.51
C ARG A 70 13.60 26.07 -6.16
N ILE A 71 13.35 24.76 -6.06
CA ILE A 71 13.34 23.99 -4.83
C ILE A 71 14.49 23.01 -4.85
N PHE A 72 15.29 23.01 -3.80
CA PHE A 72 16.40 22.09 -3.56
C PHE A 72 16.05 21.21 -2.37
N ARG A 73 15.85 19.90 -2.61
CA ARG A 73 15.51 18.93 -1.60
C ARG A 73 16.75 18.10 -1.25
N TYR A 74 17.30 18.34 -0.08
CA TYR A 74 18.49 17.67 0.45
C TYR A 74 18.09 16.48 1.30
N PRO A 75 18.39 15.24 0.89
CA PRO A 75 18.28 14.07 1.76
C PRO A 75 19.37 14.16 2.83
N PHE A 76 19.09 13.68 4.05
CA PHE A 76 20.09 13.52 5.09
C PHE A 76 19.72 12.39 6.05
N VAL A 77 20.71 11.88 6.80
CA VAL A 77 20.53 10.86 7.84
C VAL A 77 21.29 11.25 9.10
N CYS A 78 20.81 10.79 10.26
CA CYS A 78 21.46 11.00 11.55
C CYS A 78 21.82 9.67 12.17
N ALA A 79 23.11 9.48 12.47
CA ALA A 79 23.63 8.25 13.05
C ALA A 79 23.36 8.11 14.56
N SER A 80 23.00 9.18 15.25
CA SER A 80 22.79 9.20 16.70
C SER A 80 21.51 9.95 17.07
N ALA A 81 20.89 9.53 18.17
CA ALA A 81 19.79 10.30 18.76
C ALA A 81 20.31 11.59 19.40
N GLY A 82 19.50 12.64 19.37
CA GLY A 82 19.84 13.93 19.92
C GLY A 82 19.01 15.06 19.32
N THR A 83 19.30 16.29 19.74
CA THR A 83 18.75 17.49 19.15
C THR A 83 19.81 18.13 18.26
N TYR A 84 19.45 18.42 17.04
CA TYR A 84 20.32 18.98 16.02
C TYR A 84 19.82 20.35 15.58
N LYS A 85 20.77 21.19 15.16
CA LYS A 85 20.48 22.53 14.65
C LYS A 85 21.22 22.75 13.34
N ILE A 86 20.49 22.99 12.27
CA ILE A 86 21.02 23.41 10.98
C ILE A 86 21.19 24.94 11.03
N ALA A 87 22.40 25.42 10.73
CA ALA A 87 22.68 26.83 10.66
C ALA A 87 21.94 27.53 9.52
N PRO A 88 21.73 28.88 9.60
CA PRO A 88 21.13 29.60 8.51
C PRO A 88 21.90 29.41 7.20
N VAL A 89 21.17 29.16 6.12
CA VAL A 89 21.73 29.00 4.78
C VAL A 89 21.77 30.38 4.11
N ASN A 90 22.96 30.82 3.73
CA ASN A 90 23.15 32.11 3.08
C ASN A 90 22.95 32.03 1.57
N PHE A 91 22.33 33.06 1.00
CA PHE A 91 22.12 33.18 -0.43
C PHE A 91 22.36 34.65 -0.86
N SER A 92 23.17 34.83 -1.90
CA SER A 92 23.48 36.15 -2.47
C SER A 92 23.05 36.20 -3.94
N PHE A 93 22.48 37.32 -4.32
CA PHE A 93 22.03 37.59 -5.68
C PHE A 93 22.14 39.06 -6.03
N TYR A 94 22.19 39.39 -7.31
CA TYR A 94 22.10 40.74 -7.81
C TYR A 94 20.64 41.18 -7.87
N ASN A 95 20.24 42.13 -7.06
CA ASN A 95 18.88 42.64 -7.02
C ASN A 95 18.73 43.74 -8.08
N THR A 96 17.83 43.48 -9.05
CA THR A 96 17.59 44.36 -10.21
C THR A 96 16.88 45.67 -9.87
N ASP A 97 16.15 45.71 -8.76
CA ASP A 97 15.43 46.92 -8.35
C ASP A 97 16.35 47.93 -7.62
N SER A 98 17.21 47.41 -6.77
CA SER A 98 18.18 48.22 -6.03
C SER A 98 19.50 48.38 -6.77
N ASN A 99 19.70 47.68 -7.90
CA ASN A 99 20.94 47.64 -8.67
C ASN A 99 22.17 47.30 -7.80
N ASN A 100 22.02 46.38 -6.84
CA ASN A 100 23.05 46.03 -5.90
C ASN A 100 23.03 44.53 -5.55
N TYR A 101 24.16 44.01 -5.08
CA TYR A 101 24.23 42.68 -4.49
C TYR A 101 23.53 42.66 -3.14
N THR A 102 22.61 41.76 -2.99
CA THR A 102 21.85 41.54 -1.75
C THR A 102 22.15 40.14 -1.21
N ALA A 103 22.45 40.05 0.07
CA ALA A 103 22.56 38.79 0.79
C ALA A 103 21.33 38.60 1.67
N THR A 104 20.81 37.37 1.66
CA THR A 104 19.71 36.94 2.50
C THR A 104 20.03 35.55 3.08
N ALA A 105 19.38 35.19 4.17
CA ALA A 105 19.61 33.92 4.82
C ALA A 105 18.29 33.30 5.29
N THR A 106 18.25 31.98 5.41
CA THR A 106 17.16 31.28 6.07
C THR A 106 17.23 31.50 7.59
N LYS A 107 16.18 31.13 8.30
CA LYS A 107 16.25 30.92 9.75
C LYS A 107 17.00 29.63 10.05
N ASP A 108 17.55 29.52 11.27
CA ASP A 108 18.02 28.24 11.79
C ASP A 108 16.86 27.24 11.96
N ILE A 109 17.16 25.97 11.82
CA ILE A 109 16.18 24.90 11.92
C ILE A 109 16.63 23.92 12.98
N GLN A 110 15.77 23.65 13.95
CA GLN A 110 15.99 22.64 14.98
C GLN A 110 15.13 21.41 14.72
N PHE A 111 15.69 20.22 15.01
CA PHE A 111 14.98 18.96 14.92
C PHE A 111 15.52 17.95 15.93
N SER A 112 14.73 16.93 16.25
CA SER A 112 15.08 15.88 17.18
C SER A 112 15.15 14.52 16.52
N VAL A 113 16.08 13.69 17.00
CA VAL A 113 16.25 12.31 16.56
C VAL A 113 16.12 11.41 17.78
N SER A 114 15.21 10.46 17.74
CA SER A 114 14.98 9.47 18.79
C SER A 114 15.68 8.14 18.51
N ASN A 115 15.95 7.35 19.56
CA ASN A 115 16.42 5.98 19.42
C ASN A 115 15.32 4.99 19.04
N GLU A 116 14.06 5.44 19.02
CA GLU A 116 12.94 4.58 18.71
C GLU A 116 12.90 4.24 17.22
N ASP A 117 13.01 2.95 16.91
CA ASP A 117 12.76 2.45 15.56
C ASP A 117 11.26 2.54 15.27
N LYS A 118 10.82 3.51 14.49
CA LYS A 118 9.43 3.61 14.00
C LYS A 118 8.95 2.30 13.35
N LYS A 119 9.88 1.52 12.81
CA LYS A 119 9.59 0.19 12.27
C LYS A 119 9.04 -0.78 13.30
N LYS A 120 9.45 -0.67 14.59
CA LYS A 120 8.90 -1.47 15.69
C LYS A 120 7.49 -1.03 16.09
N LEU A 121 7.21 0.27 16.05
CA LEU A 121 5.88 0.83 16.35
C LEU A 121 4.85 0.39 15.31
N PHE A 122 5.17 0.48 14.02
CA PHE A 122 4.28 -0.01 12.95
C PHE A 122 4.01 -1.52 13.04
N VAL A 123 5.00 -2.33 13.41
CA VAL A 123 4.82 -3.78 13.58
C VAL A 123 3.99 -4.10 14.82
N ALA A 124 4.16 -3.36 15.92
CA ALA A 124 3.38 -3.54 17.15
C ALA A 124 1.92 -3.13 16.97
N GLU A 125 1.66 -2.00 16.33
CA GLU A 125 0.30 -1.49 16.08
C GLU A 125 -0.46 -2.39 15.09
N HIS A 126 0.22 -2.91 14.05
CA HIS A 126 -0.40 -3.84 13.10
C HIS A 126 -0.68 -5.22 13.75
N LYS A 127 0.17 -5.68 14.67
CA LYS A 127 -0.01 -6.95 15.38
C LYS A 127 -1.17 -6.91 16.37
N THR A 128 -1.39 -5.77 17.05
CA THR A 128 -2.52 -5.56 17.96
C THR A 128 -3.85 -5.48 17.21
N SER A 129 -3.87 -4.77 16.08
CA SER A 129 -5.08 -4.65 15.23
C SER A 129 -5.53 -5.99 14.64
N ILE A 130 -4.59 -6.86 14.21
CA ILE A 130 -4.90 -8.18 13.67
C ILE A 130 -5.40 -9.14 14.77
N ALA A 131 -4.82 -9.08 15.97
CA ALA A 131 -5.22 -9.93 17.09
C ALA A 131 -6.65 -9.63 17.56
N GLU A 132 -7.02 -8.35 17.69
CA GLU A 132 -8.35 -7.94 18.12
C GLU A 132 -9.43 -8.26 17.08
N LYS A 133 -9.09 -8.12 15.78
CA LYS A 133 -10.01 -8.46 14.69
C LYS A 133 -10.24 -9.96 14.56
N SER A 134 -9.21 -10.78 14.84
CA SER A 134 -9.27 -12.24 14.85
C SER A 134 -10.17 -12.77 15.98
N GLU A 135 -10.10 -12.18 17.17
CA GLU A 135 -10.90 -12.63 18.32
C GLU A 135 -12.39 -12.34 18.14
N LYS A 136 -12.73 -11.18 17.56
CA LYS A 136 -14.12 -10.84 17.22
C LYS A 136 -14.68 -11.73 16.12
N ALA A 137 -13.89 -12.04 15.09
CA ALA A 137 -14.27 -12.96 14.01
C ALA A 137 -14.49 -14.40 14.52
N ALA A 138 -13.65 -14.88 15.44
CA ALA A 138 -13.78 -16.21 16.01
C ALA A 138 -15.05 -16.37 16.86
N ARG A 139 -15.45 -15.35 17.62
CA ARG A 139 -16.70 -15.34 18.42
C ARG A 139 -17.96 -15.37 17.53
N VAL A 140 -17.93 -14.61 16.41
CA VAL A 140 -19.05 -14.59 15.44
C VAL A 140 -19.14 -15.91 14.70
N ALA A 141 -18.00 -16.48 14.25
CA ALA A 141 -17.98 -17.77 13.59
C ALA A 141 -18.47 -18.92 14.50
N GLY A 142 -18.06 -18.92 15.78
CA GLY A 142 -18.55 -19.87 16.79
C GLY A 142 -20.07 -19.79 16.99
N GLY A 143 -20.64 -18.61 17.02
CA GLY A 143 -22.09 -18.42 17.13
C GLY A 143 -22.86 -18.97 15.94
N ILE A 144 -22.35 -18.78 14.72
CA ILE A 144 -22.97 -19.30 13.48
C ILE A 144 -22.95 -20.83 13.46
N VAL A 145 -21.85 -21.47 13.86
CA VAL A 145 -21.74 -22.93 13.91
C VAL A 145 -22.74 -23.52 14.91
N VAL A 146 -22.89 -22.95 16.11
CA VAL A 146 -23.87 -23.39 17.11
C VAL A 146 -25.30 -23.26 16.58
N LEU A 147 -25.60 -22.16 15.88
CA LEU A 147 -26.93 -21.94 15.29
C LEU A 147 -27.25 -22.95 14.19
N LEU A 148 -26.28 -23.29 13.34
CA LEU A 148 -26.42 -24.32 12.29
C LEU A 148 -26.66 -25.72 12.90
N VAL A 149 -25.93 -26.07 13.96
CA VAL A 149 -26.12 -27.34 14.65
C VAL A 149 -27.51 -27.42 15.27
N LEU A 150 -28.02 -26.34 15.87
CA LEU A 150 -29.39 -26.29 16.41
C LEU A 150 -30.45 -26.42 15.31
N LEU A 151 -30.26 -25.80 14.16
CA LEU A 151 -31.17 -25.94 13.02
C LEU A 151 -31.18 -27.35 12.47
N ILE A 152 -30.03 -28.03 12.39
CA ILE A 152 -29.94 -29.44 11.97
C ILE A 152 -30.65 -30.35 12.97
N LEU A 153 -30.50 -30.12 14.28
CA LEU A 153 -31.19 -30.89 15.31
C LEU A 153 -32.71 -30.70 15.23
N LEU A 154 -33.18 -29.45 15.06
CA LEU A 154 -34.61 -29.16 14.88
C LEU A 154 -35.17 -29.81 13.61
N TYR A 155 -34.42 -29.79 12.51
CA TYR A 155 -34.75 -30.44 11.27
C TYR A 155 -34.89 -31.96 11.44
N TRP A 156 -33.95 -32.60 12.19
CA TRP A 156 -34.03 -34.03 12.52
C TRP A 156 -35.20 -34.38 13.42
N ILE A 157 -35.56 -33.55 14.38
CA ILE A 157 -36.70 -33.73 15.26
C ILE A 157 -38.00 -33.58 14.48
N PHE A 158 -38.05 -32.65 13.53
CA PHE A 158 -39.26 -32.43 12.72
C PHE A 158 -39.50 -33.55 11.70
N ILE A 159 -38.45 -34.06 11.06
CA ILE A 159 -38.57 -35.20 10.09
C ILE A 159 -38.88 -36.52 10.79
N ARG A 160 -38.42 -36.70 12.04
CA ARG A 160 -38.75 -37.94 12.79
C ARG A 160 -40.23 -38.02 13.25
N LYS A 161 -41.03 -37.00 13.02
CA LYS A 161 -42.46 -36.99 13.41
C LYS A 161 -43.40 -37.46 12.35
N GLU A 162 -42.93 -37.81 11.17
CA GLU A 162 -43.75 -38.45 10.14
C GLU A 162 -43.18 -39.84 9.83
N ASP A 163 -43.84 -40.87 10.31
CA ASP A 163 -44.19 -42.12 9.64
C ASP A 163 -44.44 -43.28 10.62
N VAL A 164 -45.65 -43.28 11.14
CA VAL A 164 -46.29 -44.53 11.45
C VAL A 164 -47.48 -44.62 10.49
N THR A 165 -47.20 -45.07 9.24
CA THR A 165 -48.24 -45.53 8.33
C THR A 165 -47.90 -46.94 7.91
N THR A 166 -48.77 -47.83 8.27
CA THR A 166 -48.83 -49.27 8.00
C THR A 166 -48.59 -49.60 6.53
N ILE A 167 -47.65 -50.54 6.29
CA ILE A 167 -47.38 -51.11 4.98
C ILE A 167 -48.45 -52.18 4.70
N PRO A 168 -49.21 -52.17 3.54
CA PRO A 168 -49.91 -53.33 3.04
C PRO A 168 -48.94 -54.29 2.32
N VAL A 169 -48.97 -55.52 2.72
CA VAL A 169 -48.28 -56.63 2.09
C VAL A 169 -48.72 -56.73 0.62
N SER A 170 -47.78 -56.55 -0.33
CA SER A 170 -48.02 -56.88 -1.75
C SER A 170 -46.95 -57.83 -2.22
N GLN A 171 -47.44 -58.92 -2.64
CA GLN A 171 -47.03 -60.07 -3.48
C GLN A 171 -45.65 -59.96 -4.16
N GLU A 172 -44.90 -61.03 -3.97
CA GLU A 172 -43.65 -61.39 -4.63
C GLU A 172 -43.84 -61.49 -6.16
N PRO A 173 -43.03 -60.86 -6.99
CA PRO A 173 -43.08 -61.07 -8.44
C PRO A 173 -42.38 -62.37 -8.79
N ALA A 174 -43.07 -63.17 -9.62
CA ALA A 174 -42.64 -64.45 -10.17
C ALA A 174 -41.28 -64.30 -10.92
N LYS A 175 -40.39 -65.30 -10.74
CA LYS A 175 -39.12 -65.42 -11.45
C LYS A 175 -39.39 -65.63 -12.96
N PRO A 176 -38.66 -64.86 -13.82
CA PRO A 176 -38.77 -65.02 -15.27
C PRO A 176 -38.25 -66.41 -15.71
N THR A 177 -38.98 -67.07 -16.62
CA THR A 177 -38.63 -68.36 -17.21
C THR A 177 -37.43 -68.20 -18.15
N VAL A 178 -36.62 -69.27 -18.25
CA VAL A 178 -35.35 -69.30 -19.00
C VAL A 178 -35.52 -68.94 -20.49
N GLU A 179 -36.69 -69.04 -21.07
CA GLU A 179 -36.96 -68.64 -22.46
C GLU A 179 -36.99 -67.11 -22.70
N GLU A 180 -37.36 -66.36 -21.71
CA GLU A 180 -37.39 -64.87 -21.83
C GLU A 180 -36.01 -64.25 -21.78
N LEU A 181 -34.98 -64.91 -21.25
CA LEU A 181 -33.61 -64.52 -21.18
C LEU A 181 -32.78 -64.77 -22.46
N LEU A 182 -33.31 -65.57 -23.39
CA LEU A 182 -32.60 -65.98 -24.62
C LEU A 182 -32.95 -65.13 -25.86
N LEU A 183 -34.00 -64.34 -25.80
CA LEU A 183 -34.43 -63.48 -26.92
C LEU A 183 -33.39 -62.42 -27.41
N PRO A 184 -32.58 -61.78 -26.57
CA PRO A 184 -31.62 -60.83 -27.08
C PRO A 184 -30.40 -61.49 -27.76
N VAL A 185 -30.12 -62.78 -27.56
CA VAL A 185 -28.91 -63.39 -28.13
C VAL A 185 -29.15 -63.87 -29.59
N GLN A 186 -30.42 -64.20 -29.98
CA GLN A 186 -30.77 -64.65 -31.34
C GLN A 186 -30.78 -63.47 -32.34
N LEU A 187 -30.90 -62.21 -31.89
CA LEU A 187 -30.88 -61.04 -32.75
C LEU A 187 -29.49 -60.58 -33.13
N LEU A 188 -28.44 -61.13 -32.50
CA LEU A 188 -27.03 -60.73 -32.75
C LEU A 188 -26.30 -61.64 -33.78
N THR A 189 -26.92 -62.70 -34.25
CA THR A 189 -26.30 -63.65 -35.18
C THR A 189 -26.85 -63.62 -36.61
N SER A 190 -27.76 -62.71 -36.93
CA SER A 190 -28.29 -62.56 -38.28
C SER A 190 -28.15 -61.12 -38.79
N GLY A 191 -27.16 -60.87 -39.57
CA GLY A 191 -27.06 -59.63 -40.32
C GLY A 191 -25.58 -59.25 -40.64
N GLU A 192 -25.11 -60.02 -41.55
CA GLU A 192 -24.35 -59.69 -42.77
C GLU A 192 -23.54 -58.40 -42.82
N ASP A 193 -22.27 -58.67 -42.97
CA ASP A 193 -21.14 -58.04 -43.73
C ASP A 193 -21.43 -56.92 -44.72
N LYS A 194 -20.34 -56.13 -44.83
CA LYS A 194 -19.86 -55.25 -45.92
C LYS A 194 -20.18 -53.77 -45.69
N GLN A 195 -19.24 -52.87 -45.78
CA GLN A 195 -17.97 -52.76 -46.49
C GLN A 195 -17.12 -51.68 -45.85
N PHE A 196 -15.89 -51.98 -45.60
CA PHE A 196 -14.80 -51.02 -45.49
C PHE A 196 -14.13 -50.90 -46.84
N TYR A 197 -13.48 -49.75 -47.06
CA TYR A 197 -12.58 -49.26 -48.09
C TYR A 197 -13.21 -48.45 -49.23
N THR A 198 -12.86 -47.20 -49.27
CA THR A 198 -11.83 -46.42 -49.99
C THR A 198 -12.34 -44.98 -50.05
N ALA A 199 -11.60 -43.99 -49.80
CA ALA A 199 -10.39 -43.37 -50.26
C ALA A 199 -9.94 -42.26 -49.31
#